data_5bd971d661f585a44281a3e93d0cc8c1
#
_entry.id   5bd971d661f585a44281a3e93d0cc8c1
#
_cell.length_a   1.000
_cell.length_b   1.000
_cell.length_c   1.000
_cell.angle_alpha   90.00
_cell.angle_beta   90.00
_cell.angle_gamma   90.00
#
_symmetry.space_group_name_H-M   'P 1'
#
loop_
_entity.id
_entity.type
_entity.pdbx_description
1 polymer ?
#
loop_
_entity_poly.entity_id
_entity_poly.type
_entity_poly.pdbx_seq_one_letter_code
_entity_poly.pdbx_strand_id
1 'polypeptide(L)'
;KVRARGADGQEEVLAANAVISAVGMLNRPQTPDIEGLDSFAGPSFHSSSWDHDLDFKGKRVAVVGTGASAMQFVPRIAEQVSELTIFQRSAHWASFNEKYRAEIEDEFKWCLAHIPFYHSWYRFLLFWAGSDRAFPVFQIDPAWEHPERSTSEANDLFRMGASMYIEDQL
;
A
#
# COMPACT_ATOMS: atom_id res chain seq x y z
N LYS A 1 -24.51 23.73 -6.16
CA LYS A 1 -23.61 24.17 -7.24
C LYS A 1 -22.20 23.76 -6.91
N VAL A 2 -21.49 23.22 -7.89
CA VAL A 2 -20.05 22.85 -7.79
C VAL A 2 -19.29 23.74 -8.74
N ARG A 3 -18.19 24.30 -8.29
CA ARG A 3 -17.24 25.01 -9.14
C ARG A 3 -16.11 24.04 -9.49
N ALA A 4 -15.93 23.77 -10.76
CA ALA A 4 -14.84 22.95 -11.28
C ALA A 4 -13.85 23.85 -12.06
N ARG A 5 -12.56 23.56 -11.95
CA ARG A 5 -11.52 24.20 -12.75
C ARG A 5 -10.84 23.16 -13.63
N GLY A 6 -10.91 23.37 -14.94
CA GLY A 6 -10.24 22.51 -15.89
C GLY A 6 -8.71 22.65 -15.89
N ALA A 7 -8.02 21.71 -16.53
CA ALA A 7 -6.56 21.77 -16.69
C ALA A 7 -6.08 23.02 -17.48
N ASP A 8 -6.95 23.60 -18.33
CA ASP A 8 -6.76 24.85 -19.03
C ASP A 8 -6.97 26.10 -18.17
N GLY A 9 -7.28 25.92 -16.87
CA GLY A 9 -7.52 26.99 -15.91
C GLY A 9 -8.92 27.60 -16.00
N GLN A 10 -9.79 27.16 -16.90
CA GLN A 10 -11.15 27.67 -17.01
C GLN A 10 -12.03 27.16 -15.87
N GLU A 11 -12.89 28.02 -15.37
CA GLU A 11 -13.83 27.67 -14.31
C GLU A 11 -15.24 27.46 -14.87
N GLU A 12 -15.85 26.35 -14.48
CA GLU A 12 -17.22 26.03 -14.80
C GLU A 12 -18.04 25.88 -13.51
N VAL A 13 -19.28 26.35 -13.53
CA VAL A 13 -20.24 26.19 -12.42
C VAL A 13 -21.31 25.21 -12.81
N LEU A 14 -21.28 24.02 -12.23
CA LEU A 14 -22.25 22.96 -12.45
C LEU A 14 -23.37 23.01 -11.40
N ALA A 15 -24.59 22.89 -11.84
CA ALA A 15 -25.75 22.70 -10.95
C ALA A 15 -26.05 21.20 -10.86
N ALA A 16 -26.04 20.65 -9.65
CA ALA A 16 -26.38 19.26 -9.40
C ALA A 16 -27.21 19.11 -8.13
N ASN A 17 -28.08 18.10 -8.10
CA ASN A 17 -28.87 17.76 -6.91
C ASN A 17 -28.06 17.01 -5.87
N ALA A 18 -27.04 16.23 -6.31
CA ALA A 18 -26.10 15.53 -5.47
C ALA A 18 -24.68 15.58 -6.06
N VAL A 19 -23.68 15.52 -5.20
CA VAL A 19 -22.27 15.47 -5.57
C VAL A 19 -21.63 14.24 -4.88
N ILE A 20 -21.02 13.37 -5.69
CA ILE A 20 -20.32 12.21 -5.20
C ILE A 20 -18.83 12.44 -5.41
N SER A 21 -18.05 12.49 -4.32
CA SER A 21 -16.61 12.58 -4.37
C SER A 21 -16.01 11.17 -4.34
N ALA A 22 -15.32 10.81 -5.42
CA ALA A 22 -14.68 9.50 -5.58
C ALA A 22 -13.19 9.64 -5.94
N VAL A 23 -12.51 10.64 -5.36
CA VAL A 23 -11.12 11.00 -5.65
C VAL A 23 -10.09 10.04 -5.03
N GLY A 24 -10.52 9.15 -4.14
CA GLY A 24 -9.64 8.26 -3.39
C GLY A 24 -8.94 8.94 -2.20
N MET A 25 -8.50 8.12 -1.25
CA MET A 25 -7.85 8.61 -0.02
C MET A 25 -6.36 8.95 -0.21
N LEU A 26 -5.72 8.42 -1.26
CA LEU A 26 -4.28 8.56 -1.52
C LEU A 26 -3.98 9.48 -2.71
N ASN A 27 -4.90 10.33 -3.12
CA ASN A 27 -4.74 11.16 -4.31
C ASN A 27 -3.86 12.41 -4.11
N ARG A 28 -3.48 12.71 -2.87
CA ARG A 28 -2.57 13.80 -2.55
C ARG A 28 -1.31 13.25 -1.91
N PRO A 29 -0.14 13.40 -2.57
CA PRO A 29 1.13 13.04 -1.97
C PRO A 29 1.40 13.91 -0.75
N GLN A 30 1.98 13.30 0.29
CA GLN A 30 2.40 14.02 1.49
C GLN A 30 3.91 13.85 1.66
N THR A 31 4.61 14.95 1.54
CA THR A 31 6.04 14.98 1.83
C THR A 31 6.21 15.23 3.34
N PRO A 32 7.06 14.46 4.03
CA PRO A 32 7.31 14.67 5.45
C PRO A 32 8.02 16.00 5.68
N ASP A 33 7.68 16.64 6.79
CA ASP A 33 8.39 17.86 7.25
C ASP A 33 9.71 17.44 7.92
N ILE A 34 10.79 17.48 7.13
CA ILE A 34 12.14 17.12 7.55
C ILE A 34 13.02 18.34 7.33
N GLU A 35 13.68 18.80 8.39
CA GLU A 35 14.61 19.91 8.31
C GLU A 35 15.71 19.63 7.26
N GLY A 36 15.91 20.57 6.36
CA GLY A 36 16.92 20.48 5.32
C GLY A 36 16.51 19.67 4.08
N LEU A 37 15.28 19.16 3.98
CA LEU A 37 14.83 18.41 2.82
C LEU A 37 14.96 19.21 1.52
N ASP A 38 14.62 20.51 1.56
CA ASP A 38 14.71 21.41 0.40
C ASP A 38 16.15 21.77 0.03
N SER A 39 17.12 21.49 0.89
CA SER A 39 18.55 21.73 0.63
C SER A 39 19.24 20.55 -0.03
N PHE A 40 18.55 19.42 -0.21
CA PHE A 40 19.10 18.26 -0.89
C PHE A 40 19.33 18.55 -2.37
N ALA A 41 20.58 18.53 -2.80
CA ALA A 41 20.98 18.89 -4.16
C ALA A 41 20.73 17.82 -5.23
N GLY A 42 20.41 16.59 -4.82
CA GLY A 42 20.11 15.48 -5.73
C GLY A 42 18.65 15.42 -6.16
N PRO A 43 18.31 14.57 -7.12
CA PRO A 43 16.92 14.30 -7.48
C PRO A 43 16.13 13.79 -6.27
N SER A 44 14.97 14.40 -6.02
CA SER A 44 14.06 14.03 -4.95
C SER A 44 12.63 14.10 -5.44
N PHE A 45 11.85 13.05 -5.23
CA PHE A 45 10.45 12.97 -5.64
C PHE A 45 9.63 12.03 -4.78
N HIS A 46 8.33 12.24 -4.76
CA HIS A 46 7.39 11.33 -4.12
C HIS A 46 7.07 10.15 -5.05
N SER A 47 6.90 8.95 -4.51
CA SER A 47 6.65 7.72 -5.29
C SER A 47 5.40 7.77 -6.19
N SER A 48 4.42 8.64 -5.88
CA SER A 48 3.25 8.87 -6.75
C SER A 48 3.57 9.72 -7.99
N SER A 49 4.73 10.36 -8.02
CA SER A 49 5.22 11.17 -9.14
C SER A 49 6.59 10.63 -9.56
N TRP A 50 6.60 9.35 -9.93
CA TRP A 50 7.83 8.65 -10.26
C TRP A 50 8.55 9.29 -11.45
N ASP A 51 9.84 9.57 -11.25
CA ASP A 51 10.70 10.06 -12.32
C ASP A 51 11.22 8.88 -13.16
N HIS A 52 10.59 8.67 -14.31
CA HIS A 52 10.91 7.57 -15.21
C HIS A 52 12.21 7.80 -16.01
N ASP A 53 12.70 9.02 -16.06
CA ASP A 53 13.92 9.39 -16.79
C ASP A 53 15.17 9.27 -15.92
N LEU A 54 14.99 9.07 -14.61
CA LEU A 54 16.09 8.92 -13.66
C LEU A 54 16.70 7.50 -13.74
N ASP A 55 17.95 7.43 -14.14
CA ASP A 55 18.74 6.19 -14.07
C ASP A 55 19.29 6.01 -12.64
N PHE A 56 18.91 4.91 -11.98
CA PHE A 56 19.35 4.53 -10.63
C PHE A 56 20.69 3.82 -10.59
N LYS A 57 21.21 3.38 -11.74
CA LYS A 57 22.41 2.54 -11.80
C LYS A 57 23.62 3.19 -11.14
N GLY A 58 24.18 2.48 -10.16
CA GLY A 58 25.36 2.90 -9.43
C GLY A 58 25.18 4.12 -8.51
N LYS A 59 23.96 4.62 -8.33
CA LYS A 59 23.68 5.74 -7.42
C LYS A 59 23.49 5.26 -5.98
N ARG A 60 23.75 6.15 -5.03
CA ARG A 60 23.33 5.98 -3.64
C ARG A 60 21.91 6.53 -3.52
N VAL A 61 20.99 5.73 -3.03
CA VAL A 61 19.56 6.07 -2.94
C VAL A 61 19.08 5.99 -1.50
N ALA A 62 18.38 7.02 -1.07
CA ALA A 62 17.69 7.06 0.21
C ALA A 62 16.18 6.95 -0.01
N VAL A 63 15.53 6.07 0.72
CA VAL A 63 14.07 5.90 0.70
C VAL A 63 13.52 6.23 2.07
N VAL A 64 12.60 7.18 2.13
CA VAL A 64 11.92 7.56 3.37
C VAL A 64 10.56 6.89 3.43
N GLY A 65 10.40 5.95 4.36
CA GLY A 65 9.20 5.16 4.57
C GLY A 65 9.25 3.75 3.99
N THR A 66 8.46 2.87 4.59
CA THR A 66 8.36 1.43 4.26
C THR A 66 6.92 1.01 3.95
N GLY A 67 6.08 1.94 3.53
CA GLY A 67 4.69 1.65 3.16
C GLY A 67 4.56 0.76 1.92
N ALA A 68 3.33 0.43 1.56
CA ALA A 68 3.01 -0.49 0.46
C ALA A 68 3.69 -0.12 -0.88
N SER A 69 3.88 1.17 -1.17
CA SER A 69 4.61 1.61 -2.36
C SER A 69 6.09 1.24 -2.27
N ALA A 70 6.74 1.51 -1.14
CA ALA A 70 8.15 1.16 -0.93
C ALA A 70 8.37 -0.35 -1.04
N MET A 71 7.51 -1.18 -0.47
CA MET A 71 7.57 -2.64 -0.59
C MET A 71 7.53 -3.13 -2.04
N GLN A 72 6.98 -2.36 -2.97
CA GLN A 72 6.91 -2.73 -4.38
C GLN A 72 8.12 -2.27 -5.19
N PHE A 73 8.59 -1.03 -5.00
CA PHE A 73 9.68 -0.50 -5.81
C PHE A 73 11.09 -0.76 -5.22
N VAL A 74 11.24 -0.78 -3.89
CA VAL A 74 12.53 -0.98 -3.23
C VAL A 74 13.27 -2.24 -3.72
N PRO A 75 12.64 -3.42 -3.78
CA PRO A 75 13.29 -4.61 -4.31
C PRO A 75 13.74 -4.48 -5.77
N ARG A 76 13.03 -3.65 -6.57
CA ARG A 76 13.36 -3.43 -7.99
C ARG A 76 14.54 -2.52 -8.20
N ILE A 77 14.72 -1.51 -7.34
CA ILE A 77 15.85 -0.59 -7.46
C ILE A 77 17.08 -1.12 -6.73
N ALA A 78 16.91 -1.99 -5.72
CA ALA A 78 18.01 -2.53 -4.92
C ALA A 78 19.10 -3.20 -5.77
N GLU A 79 18.71 -3.87 -6.85
CA GLU A 79 19.62 -4.54 -7.78
C GLU A 79 20.43 -3.58 -8.67
N GLN A 80 20.02 -2.30 -8.74
CA GLN A 80 20.57 -1.31 -9.67
C GLN A 80 21.48 -0.29 -8.97
N VAL A 81 21.18 0.00 -7.71
CA VAL A 81 21.87 1.05 -6.94
C VAL A 81 23.18 0.56 -6.34
N SER A 82 24.13 1.46 -6.10
CA SER A 82 25.37 1.10 -5.38
C SER A 82 25.17 1.02 -3.87
N GLU A 83 24.21 1.77 -3.34
CA GLU A 83 23.85 1.78 -1.92
C GLU A 83 22.38 2.17 -1.78
N LEU A 84 21.66 1.45 -0.92
CA LEU A 84 20.26 1.72 -0.60
C LEU A 84 20.10 1.91 0.91
N THR A 85 19.70 3.11 1.30
CA THR A 85 19.39 3.43 2.70
C THR A 85 17.89 3.61 2.87
N ILE A 86 17.29 2.86 3.79
CA ILE A 86 15.85 2.94 4.06
C ILE A 86 15.63 3.53 5.45
N PHE A 87 14.90 4.63 5.51
CA PHE A 87 14.51 5.27 6.77
C PHE A 87 13.11 4.82 7.17
N GLN A 88 13.04 4.07 8.26
CA GLN A 88 11.80 3.51 8.80
C GLN A 88 11.53 4.10 10.18
N ARG A 89 10.35 4.69 10.37
CA ARG A 89 9.91 5.20 11.68
C ARG A 89 9.36 4.11 12.58
N SER A 90 8.57 3.20 12.03
CA SER A 90 7.94 2.11 12.76
C SER A 90 7.85 0.88 11.88
N ALA A 91 7.95 -0.29 12.49
CA ALA A 91 7.79 -1.57 11.78
C ALA A 91 6.43 -1.63 11.08
N HIS A 92 6.42 -2.15 9.88
CA HIS A 92 5.20 -2.29 9.08
C HIS A 92 4.57 -3.66 9.31
N TRP A 93 3.25 -3.68 9.49
CA TRP A 93 2.52 -4.93 9.51
C TRP A 93 2.41 -5.47 8.09
N ALA A 94 2.96 -6.64 7.84
CA ALA A 94 2.88 -7.33 6.55
C ALA A 94 1.97 -8.56 6.68
N SER A 95 1.09 -8.74 5.72
CA SER A 95 0.38 -9.99 5.51
C SER A 95 1.03 -10.74 4.35
N PHE A 96 1.24 -12.03 4.53
CA PHE A 96 1.73 -12.86 3.43
C PHE A 96 0.59 -13.25 2.49
N ASN A 97 0.93 -13.38 1.22
CA ASN A 97 0.03 -13.91 0.21
C ASN A 97 0.86 -14.76 -0.78
N GLU A 98 0.82 -16.05 -0.58
CA GLU A 98 1.56 -17.03 -1.41
C GLU A 98 1.23 -16.89 -2.91
N LYS A 99 0.00 -16.47 -3.21
CA LYS A 99 -0.49 -16.33 -4.58
C LYS A 99 -0.30 -14.93 -5.17
N TYR A 100 0.38 -14.01 -4.49
CA TYR A 100 0.51 -12.62 -4.95
C TYR A 100 1.13 -12.50 -6.34
N ARG A 101 2.06 -13.39 -6.69
CA ARG A 101 2.73 -13.43 -8.00
C ARG A 101 2.36 -14.66 -8.83
N ALA A 102 1.43 -15.48 -8.35
CA ALA A 102 1.00 -16.65 -9.10
C ALA A 102 0.21 -16.23 -10.34
N GLU A 103 0.45 -16.92 -11.45
CA GLU A 103 -0.41 -16.77 -12.61
C GLU A 103 -1.80 -17.34 -12.31
N ILE A 104 -2.81 -16.61 -12.79
CA ILE A 104 -4.19 -17.08 -12.69
C ILE A 104 -4.45 -18.04 -13.86
N GLU A 105 -4.81 -19.26 -13.55
CA GLU A 105 -5.11 -20.30 -14.54
C GLU A 105 -6.25 -19.88 -15.47
N ASP A 106 -6.16 -20.25 -16.74
CA ASP A 106 -7.14 -19.83 -17.75
C ASP A 106 -8.53 -20.41 -17.50
N GLU A 107 -8.61 -21.61 -16.93
CA GLU A 107 -9.87 -22.24 -16.51
C GLU A 107 -10.55 -21.40 -15.41
N PHE A 108 -9.78 -20.87 -14.47
CA PHE A 108 -10.32 -19.99 -13.43
C PHE A 108 -10.79 -18.65 -14.00
N LYS A 109 -10.03 -18.06 -14.92
CA LYS A 109 -10.45 -16.83 -15.65
C LYS A 109 -11.74 -17.10 -16.42
N TRP A 110 -11.84 -18.26 -17.07
CA TRP A 110 -13.04 -18.68 -17.80
C TRP A 110 -14.25 -18.79 -16.85
N CYS A 111 -14.08 -19.44 -15.70
CA CYS A 111 -15.13 -19.54 -14.69
C CYS A 111 -15.62 -18.16 -14.22
N LEU A 112 -14.71 -17.24 -13.95
CA LEU A 112 -15.03 -15.87 -13.53
C LEU A 112 -15.84 -15.10 -14.58
N ALA A 113 -15.58 -15.38 -15.88
CA ALA A 113 -16.23 -14.69 -16.99
C ALA A 113 -17.56 -15.31 -17.41
N HIS A 114 -17.73 -16.61 -17.28
CA HIS A 114 -18.85 -17.34 -17.93
C HIS A 114 -19.83 -17.96 -16.95
N ILE A 115 -19.41 -18.28 -15.71
CA ILE A 115 -20.35 -18.85 -14.74
C ILE A 115 -21.13 -17.72 -14.05
N PRO A 116 -22.48 -17.73 -14.13
CA PRO A 116 -23.30 -16.71 -13.49
C PRO A 116 -22.99 -16.57 -11.99
N PHE A 117 -22.83 -15.34 -11.53
CA PHE A 117 -22.55 -14.97 -10.13
C PHE A 117 -21.20 -15.44 -9.56
N TYR A 118 -20.42 -16.26 -10.26
CA TYR A 118 -19.15 -16.76 -9.77
C TYR A 118 -18.16 -15.65 -9.44
N HIS A 119 -18.04 -14.64 -10.30
CA HIS A 119 -17.24 -13.45 -10.04
C HIS A 119 -17.69 -12.68 -8.78
N SER A 120 -19.01 -12.51 -8.60
CA SER A 120 -19.56 -11.82 -7.42
C SER A 120 -19.30 -12.60 -6.14
N TRP A 121 -19.45 -13.92 -6.20
CA TRP A 121 -19.15 -14.83 -5.10
C TRP A 121 -17.66 -14.80 -4.75
N TYR A 122 -16.78 -14.85 -5.73
CA TYR A 122 -15.35 -14.78 -5.50
C TYR A 122 -14.92 -13.44 -4.88
N ARG A 123 -15.45 -12.34 -5.36
CA ARG A 123 -15.24 -11.02 -4.74
C ARG A 123 -15.72 -10.98 -3.29
N PHE A 124 -16.86 -11.58 -3.00
CA PHE A 124 -17.36 -11.67 -1.63
C PHE A 124 -16.40 -12.47 -0.73
N LEU A 125 -15.87 -13.58 -1.20
CA LEU A 125 -14.90 -14.38 -0.44
C LEU A 125 -13.62 -13.58 -0.12
N LEU A 126 -13.11 -12.83 -1.09
CA LEU A 126 -11.93 -11.98 -0.88
C LEU A 126 -12.22 -10.86 0.12
N PHE A 127 -13.38 -10.22 0.00
CA PHE A 127 -13.82 -9.17 0.91
C PHE A 127 -14.01 -9.70 2.32
N TRP A 128 -14.72 -10.83 2.47
CA TRP A 128 -15.00 -11.47 3.75
C TRP A 128 -13.73 -11.83 4.51
N ALA A 129 -12.75 -12.41 3.82
CA ALA A 129 -11.48 -12.79 4.41
C ALA A 129 -10.68 -11.58 4.93
N GLY A 130 -10.72 -10.45 4.21
CA GLY A 130 -10.01 -9.22 4.57
C GLY A 130 -10.78 -8.27 5.51
N SER A 131 -12.07 -8.55 5.77
CA SER A 131 -12.92 -7.71 6.63
C SER A 131 -13.35 -8.45 7.89
N ASP A 132 -14.54 -9.04 7.88
CA ASP A 132 -15.16 -9.60 9.10
C ASP A 132 -14.35 -10.74 9.71
N ARG A 133 -13.76 -11.61 8.88
CA ARG A 133 -12.92 -12.71 9.37
C ARG A 133 -11.61 -12.19 9.99
N ALA A 134 -11.05 -11.12 9.46
CA ALA A 134 -9.83 -10.52 9.98
C ALA A 134 -10.09 -9.52 11.11
N PHE A 135 -11.34 -9.08 11.31
CA PHE A 135 -11.71 -8.04 12.25
C PHE A 135 -11.19 -8.27 13.69
N PRO A 136 -11.26 -9.50 14.27
CA PRO A 136 -10.73 -9.74 15.61
C PRO A 136 -9.25 -9.40 15.78
N VAL A 137 -8.45 -9.52 14.70
CA VAL A 137 -7.02 -9.16 14.72
C VAL A 137 -6.79 -7.67 14.95
N PHE A 138 -7.76 -6.83 14.58
CA PHE A 138 -7.65 -5.36 14.70
C PHE A 138 -8.31 -4.82 15.99
N GLN A 139 -8.93 -5.68 16.77
CA GLN A 139 -9.55 -5.27 18.04
C GLN A 139 -8.48 -5.08 19.11
N ILE A 140 -8.70 -4.03 19.93
CA ILE A 140 -7.89 -3.78 21.12
C ILE A 140 -8.58 -4.46 22.30
N ASP A 141 -7.85 -5.34 22.99
CA ASP A 141 -8.28 -5.92 24.26
C ASP A 141 -7.59 -5.17 25.41
N PRO A 142 -8.33 -4.37 26.20
CA PRO A 142 -7.75 -3.66 27.34
C PRO A 142 -7.20 -4.57 28.44
N ALA A 143 -7.62 -5.85 28.47
CA ALA A 143 -7.15 -6.84 29.44
C ALA A 143 -5.96 -7.67 28.92
N TRP A 144 -5.47 -7.38 27.72
CA TRP A 144 -4.33 -8.08 27.13
C TRP A 144 -3.06 -7.90 27.97
N GLU A 145 -2.42 -9.00 28.34
CA GLU A 145 -1.29 -9.00 29.28
C GLU A 145 0.03 -8.48 28.68
N HIS A 146 0.11 -8.37 27.33
CA HIS A 146 1.33 -8.00 26.62
C HIS A 146 1.13 -6.81 25.67
N PRO A 147 0.71 -5.64 26.16
CA PRO A 147 0.41 -4.48 25.32
C PRO A 147 1.65 -3.90 24.62
N GLU A 148 2.86 -4.23 25.08
CA GLU A 148 4.12 -3.78 24.48
C GLU A 148 4.41 -4.42 23.11
N ARG A 149 3.77 -5.56 22.79
CA ARG A 149 4.02 -6.28 21.55
C ARG A 149 2.82 -6.42 20.62
N SER A 150 1.60 -6.35 21.16
CA SER A 150 0.37 -6.51 20.37
C SER A 150 -0.83 -5.92 21.08
N THR A 151 -1.98 -5.83 20.39
CA THR A 151 -3.21 -5.22 20.93
C THR A 151 -4.20 -6.23 21.48
N SER A 152 -4.02 -7.53 21.19
CA SER A 152 -4.86 -8.63 21.66
C SER A 152 -4.18 -9.96 21.38
N GLU A 153 -4.71 -11.06 21.93
CA GLU A 153 -4.23 -12.41 21.61
C GLU A 153 -4.32 -12.71 20.09
N ALA A 154 -5.44 -12.37 19.46
CA ALA A 154 -5.60 -12.57 18.01
C ALA A 154 -4.58 -11.77 17.18
N ASN A 155 -4.28 -10.55 17.60
CA ASN A 155 -3.27 -9.72 16.98
C ASN A 155 -1.86 -10.30 17.19
N ASP A 156 -1.57 -10.84 18.37
CA ASP A 156 -0.28 -11.47 18.66
C ASP A 156 -0.06 -12.75 17.85
N LEU A 157 -1.07 -13.58 17.70
CA LEU A 157 -1.02 -14.77 16.86
C LEU A 157 -0.75 -14.40 15.39
N PHE A 158 -1.40 -13.34 14.89
CA PHE A 158 -1.15 -12.84 13.54
C PHE A 158 0.30 -12.32 13.40
N ARG A 159 0.79 -11.57 14.38
CA ARG A 159 2.17 -11.08 14.43
C ARG A 159 3.18 -12.25 14.40
N MET A 160 2.96 -13.27 15.21
CA MET A 160 3.83 -14.46 15.24
C MET A 160 3.87 -15.16 13.89
N GLY A 161 2.70 -15.37 13.25
CA GLY A 161 2.63 -15.99 11.92
C GLY A 161 3.34 -15.16 10.86
N ALA A 162 3.17 -13.84 10.88
CA ALA A 162 3.87 -12.94 9.96
C ALA A 162 5.40 -12.95 10.17
N SER A 163 5.85 -12.98 11.43
CA SER A 163 7.29 -13.06 11.76
C SER A 163 7.90 -14.37 11.28
N MET A 164 7.25 -15.50 11.55
CA MET A 164 7.72 -16.81 11.07
C MET A 164 7.83 -16.86 9.55
N TYR A 165 6.83 -16.29 8.84
CA TYR A 165 6.87 -16.24 7.39
C TYR A 165 8.05 -15.40 6.88
N ILE A 166 8.33 -14.25 7.49
CA ILE A 166 9.45 -13.38 7.10
C ILE A 166 10.78 -14.09 7.37
N GLU A 167 10.92 -14.74 8.51
CA GLU A 167 12.13 -15.51 8.88
C GLU A 167 12.41 -16.67 7.90
N ASP A 168 11.37 -17.33 7.41
CA ASP A 168 11.48 -18.41 6.42
C ASP A 168 11.91 -17.90 5.03
N GLN A 169 11.75 -16.62 4.75
CA GLN A 169 12.15 -16.01 3.46
C GLN A 169 13.58 -15.44 3.48
N LEU A 170 14.23 -15.33 4.63
CA LEU A 170 15.58 -14.78 4.79
C LEU A 170 16.64 -15.88 4.75
#